data_8fd61bb2b8bcbcab83a3c836ec3548f8
#
_entry.id   8fd61bb2b8bcbcab83a3c836ec3548f8
#
_cell.length_a   1.000
_cell.length_b   1.000
_cell.length_c   1.000
_cell.angle_alpha   90.00
_cell.angle_beta   90.00
_cell.angle_gamma   90.00
#
_symmetry.space_group_name_H-M   'P 1'
#
loop_
_entity.id
_entity.type
_entity.pdbx_description
1 polymer ?
#
loop_
_entity_poly.entity_id
_entity_poly.type
_entity_poly.pdbx_seq_one_letter_code
_entity_poly.pdbx_strand_id
1 'polypeptide(L)'
;MERNMNTSANKIENTVRHFANKMGIKLTEVEVGFVPSYEYEVCDNETDETDNTYSVLVTVANPNALSNKKAKKFIAQLEGMFYANKKCRRNHEVVFIYFDNFDVED
;
A
#
# COMPACT_ATOMS: atom_id res chain seq x y z
N MET A 1 -11.96 19.24 -3.40
CA MET A 1 -12.19 18.49 -3.80
C MET A 1 -11.77 17.27 -3.40
N GLU A 2 -12.35 16.54 -2.87
CA GLU A 2 -12.01 15.34 -2.43
C GLU A 2 -11.71 14.47 -3.53
N ARG A 3 -11.94 14.81 -4.66
CA ARG A 3 -11.68 13.99 -5.65
C ARG A 3 -10.27 13.58 -5.66
N ASN A 4 -9.31 14.36 -5.23
CA ASN A 4 -7.95 13.96 -5.24
C ASN A 4 -7.68 12.77 -4.40
N MET A 5 -8.22 12.70 -3.24
CA MET A 5 -7.99 11.61 -2.41
C MET A 5 -8.60 10.40 -2.99
N ASN A 6 -9.76 10.46 -3.54
CA ASN A 6 -10.37 9.30 -4.13
C ASN A 6 -9.55 8.83 -5.29
N THR A 7 -8.98 9.72 -6.04
CA THR A 7 -8.18 9.33 -7.17
C THR A 7 -6.96 8.57 -6.72
N SER A 8 -6.33 9.03 -5.67
CA SER A 8 -5.15 8.36 -5.19
C SER A 8 -5.48 6.97 -4.68
N ALA A 9 -6.55 6.85 -3.94
CA ALA A 9 -6.95 5.55 -3.42
C ALA A 9 -7.27 4.60 -4.56
N ASN A 10 -7.93 5.08 -5.59
CA ASN A 10 -8.25 4.25 -6.73
C ASN A 10 -7.02 3.81 -7.47
N LYS A 11 -6.06 4.70 -7.62
CA LYS A 11 -4.84 4.32 -8.27
C LYS A 11 -4.11 3.30 -7.47
N ILE A 12 -4.06 3.43 -6.18
CA ILE A 12 -3.39 2.48 -5.31
C ILE A 12 -4.08 1.12 -5.45
N GLU A 13 -5.38 1.11 -5.38
CA GLU A 13 -6.12 -0.14 -5.48
C GLU A 13 -5.85 -0.81 -6.82
N ASN A 14 -5.88 -0.07 -7.90
CA ASN A 14 -5.66 -0.64 -9.22
C ASN A 14 -4.26 -1.20 -9.36
N THR A 15 -3.28 -0.51 -8.80
CA THR A 15 -1.91 -0.96 -8.85
C THR A 15 -1.75 -2.26 -8.06
N VAL A 16 -2.37 -2.33 -6.90
CA VAL A 16 -2.29 -3.50 -6.06
C VAL A 16 -2.93 -4.69 -6.77
N ARG A 17 -4.08 -4.50 -7.35
CA ARG A 17 -4.78 -5.58 -8.04
C ARG A 17 -3.98 -6.05 -9.25
N HIS A 18 -3.43 -5.11 -9.97
CA HIS A 18 -2.65 -5.45 -11.15
C HIS A 18 -1.41 -6.25 -10.79
N PHE A 19 -0.72 -5.82 -9.75
CA PHE A 19 0.48 -6.49 -9.33
C PHE A 19 0.19 -7.87 -8.79
N ALA A 20 -0.90 -8.01 -8.03
CA ALA A 20 -1.28 -9.30 -7.50
C ALA A 20 -1.57 -10.26 -8.65
N ASN A 21 -2.22 -9.76 -9.67
CA ASN A 21 -2.55 -10.56 -10.81
C ASN A 21 -1.29 -11.02 -11.51
N LYS A 22 -0.30 -10.15 -11.63
CA LYS A 22 0.94 -10.54 -12.23
C LYS A 22 1.65 -11.59 -11.43
N MET A 23 1.53 -11.61 -10.15
CA MET A 23 2.19 -12.58 -9.32
C MET A 23 1.35 -13.84 -9.10
N GLY A 24 0.18 -13.87 -9.70
CA GLY A 24 -0.67 -15.04 -9.55
C GLY A 24 -1.39 -15.12 -8.22
N ILE A 25 -1.57 -13.98 -7.57
CA ILE A 25 -2.27 -13.94 -6.32
C ILE A 25 -3.67 -13.44 -6.58
N LYS A 26 -4.68 -14.25 -6.29
CA LYS A 26 -6.03 -13.83 -6.49
C LYS A 26 -6.56 -13.12 -5.29
N LEU A 27 -7.04 -11.91 -5.45
CA LEU A 27 -7.58 -11.11 -4.37
C LEU A 27 -9.08 -10.99 -4.51
N THR A 28 -9.80 -11.08 -3.41
CA THR A 28 -11.24 -10.89 -3.43
C THR A 28 -11.60 -9.49 -3.01
N GLU A 29 -10.72 -8.85 -2.24
CA GLU A 29 -11.02 -7.53 -1.79
C GLU A 29 -9.80 -6.71 -1.55
N VAL A 30 -9.85 -5.45 -1.83
CA VAL A 30 -8.73 -4.54 -1.56
C VAL A 30 -9.34 -3.31 -0.92
N GLU A 31 -8.89 -2.99 0.28
CA GLU A 31 -9.42 -1.86 0.97
C GLU A 31 -8.33 -0.85 1.22
N VAL A 32 -8.46 0.35 0.80
CA VAL A 32 -7.43 1.37 0.95
C VAL A 32 -7.87 2.37 1.99
N GLY A 33 -7.07 2.54 3.01
CA GLY A 33 -7.35 3.50 4.07
C GLY A 33 -6.34 4.61 4.04
N PHE A 34 -6.74 5.77 4.46
CA PHE A 34 -5.85 6.90 4.48
C PHE A 34 -5.57 7.31 5.92
N VAL A 35 -4.31 7.49 6.24
CA VAL A 35 -3.92 7.88 7.56
C VAL A 35 -3.27 9.24 7.48
N PRO A 36 -3.77 10.21 8.16
CA PRO A 36 -3.21 11.55 8.09
C PRO A 36 -1.81 11.55 8.63
N SER A 37 -0.95 12.26 7.97
CA SER A 37 0.39 12.21 8.37
C SER A 37 0.72 13.01 9.59
N TYR A 38 -0.18 13.86 10.01
CA TYR A 38 0.18 14.66 11.13
C TYR A 38 0.47 13.81 12.33
N GLU A 39 0.14 12.55 12.27
CA GLU A 39 0.41 11.77 13.37
C GLU A 39 1.85 11.57 13.49
N TYR A 40 2.64 11.73 12.51
CA TYR A 40 3.94 11.50 12.64
C TYR A 40 4.68 12.55 13.20
N GLU A 41 4.53 13.54 13.39
CA GLU A 41 5.19 14.52 14.00
C GLU A 41 6.55 14.58 13.66
N VAL A 42 6.99 14.48 12.84
CA VAL A 42 8.17 14.57 12.46
C VAL A 42 8.93 15.51 12.71
N CYS A 43 9.46 15.67 13.10
CA CYS A 43 10.24 16.49 13.42
C CYS A 43 10.64 17.50 12.65
N ASP A 44 10.94 17.67 12.01
CA ASP A 44 11.35 18.59 11.29
C ASP A 44 10.78 19.46 10.84
N ASN A 45 10.42 19.78 10.85
CA ASN A 45 9.88 20.66 10.50
C ASN A 45 9.76 21.14 9.36
N GLU A 46 10.03 21.33 8.84
CA GLU A 46 9.92 21.82 7.83
C GLU A 46 9.15 21.43 7.01
N THR A 47 8.63 21.10 7.02
CA THR A 47 8.07 20.64 6.22
C THR A 47 6.92 20.69 5.93
N ASP A 48 6.35 21.20 5.75
CA ASP A 48 5.21 21.28 5.41
C ASP A 48 4.78 20.26 4.59
N GLU A 49 5.43 19.61 4.08
CA GLU A 49 5.03 18.65 3.40
C GLU A 49 4.39 17.66 4.05
N THR A 50 3.40 17.15 3.94
CA THR A 50 2.80 16.17 4.63
C THR A 50 2.99 14.94 3.90
N ASP A 51 3.41 13.95 4.43
CA ASP A 51 3.52 12.66 3.84
C ASP A 51 2.22 11.99 3.97
N ASN A 52 1.59 11.58 2.95
CA ASN A 52 0.35 10.86 3.00
C ASN A 52 0.61 9.39 3.19
N THR A 53 -0.03 8.81 4.18
CA THR A 53 0.16 7.40 4.47
C THR A 53 -1.10 6.64 4.19
N TYR A 54 -0.99 5.57 3.45
CA TYR A 54 -2.12 4.73 3.12
C TYR A 54 -1.89 3.34 3.65
N SER A 55 -2.97 2.70 4.09
CA SER A 55 -2.87 1.34 4.54
C SER A 55 -3.76 0.54 3.63
N VAL A 56 -3.28 -0.52 3.06
CA VAL A 56 -4.01 -1.32 2.14
C VAL A 56 -4.21 -2.70 2.74
N LEU A 57 -5.46 -3.12 2.85
CA LEU A 57 -5.75 -4.43 3.39
C LEU A 57 -6.25 -5.27 2.25
N VAL A 58 -5.60 -6.37 1.96
CA VAL A 58 -6.00 -7.22 0.87
C VAL A 58 -6.50 -8.56 1.38
N THR A 59 -7.54 -9.09 0.77
CA THR A 59 -8.09 -10.37 1.14
C THR A 59 -7.83 -11.33 0.01
N VAL A 60 -7.22 -12.46 0.32
CA VAL A 60 -6.84 -13.42 -0.68
C VAL A 60 -7.95 -14.42 -0.87
N ALA A 61 -8.19 -14.82 -2.10
CA ALA A 61 -9.23 -15.77 -2.39
C ALA A 61 -8.93 -17.14 -1.81
N ASN A 62 -7.67 -17.51 -1.84
CA ASN A 62 -7.30 -18.82 -1.35
C ASN A 62 -6.05 -18.74 -0.51
N PRO A 63 -6.16 -18.38 0.74
CA PRO A 63 -4.98 -18.20 1.57
C PRO A 63 -4.16 -19.47 1.74
N ASN A 64 -4.80 -20.61 1.64
CA ASN A 64 -4.06 -21.85 1.79
C ASN A 64 -3.11 -22.08 0.64
N ALA A 65 -3.35 -21.48 -0.47
CA ALA A 65 -2.49 -21.63 -1.63
C ALA A 65 -1.39 -20.59 -1.68
N LEU A 66 -1.37 -19.67 -0.76
CA LEU A 66 -0.38 -18.61 -0.78
C LEU A 66 0.77 -18.97 0.14
N SER A 67 1.99 -18.93 -0.34
CA SER A 67 3.13 -19.23 0.48
C SER A 67 3.59 -17.98 1.20
N ASN A 68 4.24 -18.15 2.31
CA ASN A 68 4.76 -17.04 3.07
C ASN A 68 5.79 -16.28 2.26
N LYS A 69 6.61 -16.99 1.52
CA LYS A 69 7.62 -16.37 0.70
C LYS A 69 6.99 -15.47 -0.35
N LYS A 70 5.95 -15.94 -1.00
CA LYS A 70 5.30 -15.16 -2.02
C LYS A 70 4.60 -13.96 -1.40
N ALA A 71 3.99 -14.13 -0.25
CA ALA A 71 3.32 -13.04 0.43
C ALA A 71 4.31 -11.94 0.79
N LYS A 72 5.46 -12.31 1.32
CA LYS A 72 6.47 -11.34 1.69
C LYS A 72 7.00 -10.62 0.47
N LYS A 73 7.19 -11.35 -0.61
CA LYS A 73 7.69 -10.74 -1.82
C LYS A 73 6.68 -9.76 -2.37
N PHE A 74 5.43 -10.11 -2.34
CA PHE A 74 4.37 -9.25 -2.83
C PHE A 74 4.38 -7.94 -2.05
N ILE A 75 4.42 -7.99 -0.73
CA ILE A 75 4.43 -6.80 0.09
C ILE A 75 5.67 -5.98 -0.18
N ALA A 76 6.82 -6.61 -0.14
CA ALA A 76 8.06 -5.86 -0.28
C ALA A 76 8.18 -5.19 -1.62
N GLN A 77 7.82 -5.88 -2.67
CA GLN A 77 7.97 -5.31 -3.99
C GLN A 77 6.94 -4.22 -4.22
N LEU A 78 5.74 -4.39 -3.74
CA LEU A 78 4.71 -3.42 -3.94
C LEU A 78 5.00 -2.15 -3.13
N GLU A 79 5.38 -2.32 -1.90
CA GLU A 79 5.71 -1.16 -1.07
C GLU A 79 6.92 -0.43 -1.65
N GLY A 80 7.87 -1.17 -2.14
CA GLY A 80 9.04 -0.57 -2.74
C GLY A 80 8.73 0.19 -4.01
N MET A 81 7.79 -0.32 -4.77
CA MET A 81 7.40 0.33 -5.97
C MET A 81 6.73 1.66 -5.68
N PHE A 82 5.85 1.71 -4.71
CA PHE A 82 5.22 2.95 -4.35
C PHE A 82 6.24 3.96 -3.84
N TYR A 83 7.16 3.49 -3.03
CA TYR A 83 8.17 4.37 -2.48
C TYR A 83 9.06 4.92 -3.57
N ALA A 84 9.46 4.10 -4.50
CA ALA A 84 10.36 4.52 -5.56
C ALA A 84 9.71 5.55 -6.45
N ASN A 85 8.43 5.44 -6.65
CA ASN A 85 7.76 6.36 -7.53
C ASN A 85 7.68 7.74 -6.95
N LYS A 86 7.89 7.90 -5.66
CA LYS A 86 7.79 9.17 -5.13
C LYS A 86 9.06 9.78 -4.73
N LYS A 87 10.15 9.16 -5.00
CA LYS A 87 11.38 9.63 -4.54
C LYS A 87 11.71 11.04 -4.94
N CYS A 88 11.19 11.53 -5.97
CA CYS A 88 11.53 12.83 -6.37
C CYS A 88 10.56 13.90 -6.02
N ARG A 89 9.53 13.59 -5.31
CA ARG A 89 8.58 14.52 -5.04
C ARG A 89 8.61 15.12 -3.73
N ARG A 90 8.06 16.21 -3.55
CA ARG A 90 8.02 16.78 -2.30
C ARG A 90 7.04 16.10 -1.50
N ASN A 91 5.93 15.70 -1.93
CA ASN A 91 4.97 14.98 -1.16
C ASN A 91 5.26 13.57 -1.25
N HIS A 92 5.40 12.87 -0.22
CA HIS A 92 5.67 11.46 -0.24
C HIS A 92 4.43 10.71 0.08
N GLU A 93 4.19 9.63 -0.58
CA GLU A 93 3.09 8.78 -0.27
C GLU A 93 3.66 7.46 0.18
N VAL A 94 3.35 7.05 1.36
CA VAL A 94 3.85 5.81 1.89
C VAL A 94 2.69 4.84 1.93
N VAL A 95 2.86 3.67 1.40
CA VAL A 95 1.80 2.69 1.32
C VAL A 95 2.23 1.44 2.05
N PHE A 96 1.44 1.03 3.03
CA PHE A 96 1.73 -0.20 3.76
C PHE A 96 0.70 -1.24 3.35
N ILE A 97 1.14 -2.44 3.08
CA ILE A 97 0.27 -3.49 2.59
C ILE A 97 0.11 -4.57 3.65
N TYR A 98 -1.11 -4.95 3.92
CA TYR A 98 -1.37 -5.98 4.90
C TYR A 98 -2.34 -7.01 4.32
N PHE A 99 -2.21 -8.24 4.74
CA PHE A 99 -3.15 -9.27 4.35
C PHE A 99 -4.20 -9.42 5.44
N ASP A 100 -5.44 -9.52 5.04
CA ASP A 100 -6.51 -9.65 5.99
C ASP A 100 -6.64 -11.08 6.49
N ASN A 101 -6.50 -12.03 5.63
CA ASN A 101 -6.73 -13.43 5.97
C ASN A 101 -5.50 -14.29 5.77
N PHE A 102 -4.33 -13.71 5.93
CA PHE A 102 -3.12 -14.48 5.81
C PHE A 102 -2.07 -13.89 6.74
N ASP A 103 -1.46 -14.71 7.55
CA ASP A 103 -0.46 -14.23 8.47
C ASP A 103 0.91 -14.38 7.88
N VAL A 104 1.57 -13.29 7.64
CA VAL A 104 2.90 -13.32 7.09
C VAL A 104 3.88 -13.52 8.22
N GLU A 105 4.75 -14.51 8.09
CA GLU A 105 5.66 -14.73 9.13
C GLU A 105 7.03 -14.42 8.73
N ASP A 106 7.84 -13.97 9.61
CA ASP A 106 9.21 -13.68 9.31
C ASP A 106 10.08 -14.89 9.34
#